data_7fb59f46730181120f7d4fc839aff543
#
_entry.id   7fb59f46730181120f7d4fc839aff543
#
_cell.length_a   1.000
_cell.length_b   1.000
_cell.length_c   1.000
_cell.angle_alpha   90.00
_cell.angle_beta   90.00
_cell.angle_gamma   90.00
#
_symmetry.space_group_name_H-M   'P 1'
#
loop_
_entity.id
_entity.type
_entity.pdbx_description
1 polymer ?
#
loop_
_entity_poly.entity_id
_entity_poly.type
_entity_poly.pdbx_seq_one_letter_code
_entity_poly.pdbx_strand_id
1 'polypeptide(L)'
;MFTYSSNECGAGKTRAIINYLNKNPSTKGILVQNTMALMTQSSQSLTNCKVINTNTSTTVYEDIIEYIDSPTNQVLVISDKMFWKVGESIKAGMYEVFVDDSTSHIEHTSITEDNTRAKGIVQYDILSNVQQIPNTCFSTASIKDSKDYGDLMKDLTKKFDIVRNNDACIFNTSWLVEEETTKMAITAYKNLTKYSHLDIHFCANNFEQTLIYLANKHFFVKKDLDGIMTRTVPVQQRLKVFYFSDSDLSKSWKDKSQDELAKVYRYLNKVLPPNSFYWTKNNADSYKVDGVERFELAGHFISCDTRGINSMKGFDTCVWLACLRPSSTEIKQYEHLFGISGDELLRAREQETLWQFVMRGCIREFDSDKVQTVYVFSKEQAMSISTNIEKIELDITEKRKNGRPVGSTNAHILPDALNTRLKRFLATNPALAEFITWRNEKCKGISIADSKVMMTRFEKRQKKGGAK
;
A
#
# COMPACT_ATOMS: atom_id res chain seq x y z
N MET A 1 25.82 2.96 -6.12
CA MET A 1 24.77 2.13 -6.74
C MET A 1 24.46 0.99 -5.80
N PHE A 2 23.20 0.68 -5.58
CA PHE A 2 22.78 -0.43 -4.74
C PHE A 2 22.72 -1.72 -5.54
N THR A 3 22.93 -2.85 -4.89
CA THR A 3 22.73 -4.16 -5.51
C THR A 3 21.44 -4.80 -5.02
N TYR A 4 20.84 -5.70 -5.82
CA TYR A 4 19.67 -6.43 -5.39
C TYR A 4 19.62 -7.86 -5.93
N SER A 5 18.93 -8.71 -5.18
CA SER A 5 18.53 -10.04 -5.64
C SER A 5 17.00 -10.18 -5.58
N SER A 6 16.44 -10.82 -6.62
CA SER A 6 15.01 -11.02 -6.81
C SER A 6 14.75 -12.53 -6.84
N ASN A 7 14.37 -13.10 -5.70
CA ASN A 7 14.19 -14.53 -5.54
C ASN A 7 12.87 -14.86 -4.85
N GLU A 8 12.28 -16.00 -5.19
CA GLU A 8 11.00 -16.45 -4.65
C GLU A 8 10.93 -16.45 -3.12
N CYS A 9 9.71 -16.33 -2.60
CA CYS A 9 9.45 -16.55 -1.18
C CYS A 9 9.86 -17.96 -0.77
N GLY A 10 10.64 -18.08 0.31
CA GLY A 10 11.13 -19.39 0.77
C GLY A 10 12.41 -19.89 0.10
N ALA A 11 12.94 -19.23 -0.93
CA ALA A 11 14.17 -19.63 -1.63
C ALA A 11 15.45 -19.59 -0.78
N GLY A 12 15.37 -19.12 0.47
CA GLY A 12 16.50 -19.12 1.40
C GLY A 12 17.33 -17.85 1.38
N LYS A 13 16.78 -16.69 0.96
CA LYS A 13 17.48 -15.39 0.95
C LYS A 13 18.17 -15.07 2.27
N THR A 14 17.41 -15.06 3.37
CA THR A 14 17.95 -14.81 4.72
C THR A 14 19.08 -15.79 5.08
N ARG A 15 18.89 -17.09 4.75
CA ARG A 15 19.91 -18.12 4.98
C ARG A 15 21.17 -17.86 4.15
N ALA A 16 21.02 -17.42 2.90
CA ALA A 16 22.16 -17.09 2.03
C ALA A 16 22.97 -15.92 2.61
N ILE A 17 22.30 -14.86 3.08
CA ILE A 17 22.96 -13.72 3.76
C ILE A 17 23.70 -14.19 5.02
N ILE A 18 23.05 -14.95 5.89
CA ILE A 18 23.65 -15.48 7.12
C ILE A 18 24.87 -16.35 6.82
N ASN A 19 24.76 -17.25 5.84
CA ASN A 19 25.87 -18.10 5.42
C ASN A 19 27.06 -17.28 4.87
N TYR A 20 26.77 -16.24 4.09
CA TYR A 20 27.79 -15.32 3.59
C TYR A 20 28.51 -14.63 4.75
N LEU A 21 27.80 -14.04 5.69
CA LEU A 21 28.35 -13.35 6.85
C LEU A 21 29.17 -14.30 7.74
N ASN A 22 28.65 -15.49 8.05
CA ASN A 22 29.35 -16.48 8.86
C ASN A 22 30.65 -17.00 8.20
N LYS A 23 30.69 -17.11 6.86
CA LYS A 23 31.87 -17.53 6.10
C LYS A 23 32.94 -16.43 5.97
N ASN A 24 32.55 -15.18 6.15
CA ASN A 24 33.44 -14.01 6.00
C ASN A 24 33.55 -13.23 7.33
N PRO A 25 34.22 -13.78 8.36
CA PRO A 25 34.24 -13.19 9.71
C PRO A 25 34.95 -11.83 9.79
N SER A 26 35.74 -11.47 8.78
CA SER A 26 36.39 -10.15 8.66
C SER A 26 35.43 -9.07 8.14
N THR A 27 34.30 -9.44 7.51
CA THR A 27 33.30 -8.51 6.99
C THR A 27 32.42 -8.02 8.14
N LYS A 28 32.34 -6.71 8.32
CA LYS A 28 31.35 -6.10 9.21
C LYS A 28 30.03 -5.95 8.47
N GLY A 29 28.96 -6.53 9.00
CA GLY A 29 27.64 -6.53 8.37
C GLY A 29 26.58 -5.79 9.17
N ILE A 30 25.63 -5.19 8.48
CA ILE A 30 24.36 -4.75 9.07
C ILE A 30 23.23 -5.53 8.38
N LEU A 31 22.49 -6.32 9.16
CA LEU A 31 21.31 -7.05 8.68
C LEU A 31 20.05 -6.28 9.09
N VAL A 32 19.34 -5.77 8.09
CA VAL A 32 18.12 -4.99 8.25
C VAL A 32 16.90 -5.88 8.00
N GLN A 33 16.01 -5.98 8.99
CA GLN A 33 14.84 -6.85 8.92
C GLN A 33 13.57 -6.16 9.43
N ASN A 34 12.40 -6.53 8.89
CA ASN A 34 11.15 -5.81 9.14
C ASN A 34 10.42 -6.26 10.42
N THR A 35 10.72 -7.43 10.97
CA THR A 35 9.99 -7.96 12.13
C THR A 35 10.90 -8.48 13.21
N MET A 36 10.46 -8.35 14.47
CA MET A 36 11.19 -8.85 15.65
C MET A 36 11.41 -10.38 15.57
N ALA A 37 10.43 -11.11 15.03
CA ALA A 37 10.53 -12.57 14.88
C ALA A 37 11.66 -12.96 13.92
N LEU A 38 11.82 -12.26 12.78
CA LEU A 38 12.93 -12.47 11.86
C LEU A 38 14.26 -12.12 12.50
N MET A 39 14.37 -11.00 13.19
CA MET A 39 15.59 -10.58 13.88
C MET A 39 16.05 -11.63 14.90
N THR A 40 15.10 -12.16 15.70
CA THR A 40 15.38 -13.23 16.66
C THR A 40 15.83 -14.52 15.97
N GLN A 41 15.13 -14.94 14.91
CA GLN A 41 15.49 -16.14 14.16
C GLN A 41 16.88 -16.02 13.52
N SER A 42 17.19 -14.87 12.93
CA SER A 42 18.47 -14.62 12.27
C SER A 42 19.63 -14.57 13.27
N SER A 43 19.41 -13.94 14.43
CA SER A 43 20.45 -13.86 15.47
C SER A 43 20.86 -15.22 16.04
N GLN A 44 19.92 -16.18 16.10
CA GLN A 44 20.23 -17.55 16.52
C GLN A 44 21.12 -18.31 15.52
N SER A 45 21.16 -17.87 14.26
CA SER A 45 21.92 -18.52 13.19
C SER A 45 23.22 -17.78 12.83
N LEU A 46 23.41 -16.56 13.29
CA LEU A 46 24.64 -15.78 13.16
C LEU A 46 25.61 -16.14 14.27
N THR A 47 26.88 -16.35 13.93
CA THR A 47 27.93 -16.77 14.90
C THR A 47 28.36 -15.63 15.82
N ASN A 48 28.36 -14.39 15.33
CA ASN A 48 28.82 -13.21 16.08
C ASN A 48 27.96 -12.00 15.71
N CYS A 49 26.85 -11.79 16.42
CA CYS A 49 25.95 -10.68 16.16
C CYS A 49 25.49 -9.97 17.44
N LYS A 50 25.09 -8.72 17.27
CA LYS A 50 24.34 -7.93 18.27
C LYS A 50 23.01 -7.52 17.69
N VAL A 51 21.92 -7.79 18.41
CA VAL A 51 20.57 -7.31 18.07
C VAL A 51 20.26 -6.09 18.90
N ILE A 52 19.91 -4.99 18.26
CA ILE A 52 19.48 -3.77 18.96
C ILE A 52 18.04 -3.43 18.51
N ASN A 53 17.11 -3.53 19.43
CA ASN A 53 15.69 -3.26 19.23
C ASN A 53 15.02 -2.89 20.55
N THR A 54 13.72 -2.62 20.56
CA THR A 54 12.96 -2.20 21.75
C THR A 54 12.86 -3.27 22.85
N ASN A 55 13.19 -4.53 22.57
CA ASN A 55 13.24 -5.57 23.60
C ASN A 55 14.64 -5.68 24.24
N THR A 56 15.67 -5.20 23.56
CA THR A 56 17.07 -5.30 24.01
C THR A 56 17.63 -3.98 24.52
N SER A 57 16.94 -2.84 24.25
CA SER A 57 17.41 -1.51 24.60
C SER A 57 16.21 -0.56 24.83
N THR A 58 16.40 0.36 25.77
CA THR A 58 15.49 1.51 26.02
C THR A 58 15.90 2.75 25.22
N THR A 59 17.15 2.80 24.75
CA THR A 59 17.81 3.89 24.01
C THR A 59 18.28 3.38 22.65
N VAL A 60 17.37 2.77 21.88
CA VAL A 60 17.68 2.03 20.64
C VAL A 60 18.48 2.86 19.64
N TYR A 61 18.15 4.14 19.46
CA TYR A 61 18.84 5.00 18.50
C TYR A 61 20.29 5.25 18.94
N GLU A 62 20.47 5.65 20.17
CA GLU A 62 21.78 5.96 20.78
C GLU A 62 22.69 4.73 20.80
N ASP A 63 22.14 3.57 21.17
CA ASP A 63 22.89 2.32 21.22
C ASP A 63 23.35 1.84 19.82
N ILE A 64 22.53 2.12 18.77
CA ILE A 64 22.92 1.83 17.40
C ILE A 64 24.04 2.77 16.95
N ILE A 65 23.95 4.08 17.26
CA ILE A 65 25.00 5.05 16.91
C ILE A 65 26.31 4.69 17.61
N GLU A 66 26.28 4.37 18.91
CA GLU A 66 27.47 3.92 19.65
C GLU A 66 28.08 2.66 19.02
N TYR A 67 27.24 1.68 18.65
CA TYR A 67 27.71 0.47 17.98
C TYR A 67 28.35 0.75 16.62
N ILE A 68 27.75 1.63 15.81
CA ILE A 68 28.29 1.98 14.48
C ILE A 68 29.68 2.61 14.61
N ASP A 69 29.92 3.43 15.64
CA ASP A 69 31.21 4.05 15.88
C ASP A 69 32.24 3.08 16.48
N SER A 70 31.81 2.14 17.32
CA SER A 70 32.68 1.20 18.03
C SER A 70 32.09 -0.22 18.04
N PRO A 71 32.12 -0.95 16.90
CA PRO A 71 31.48 -2.24 16.76
C PRO A 71 32.11 -3.32 17.64
N THR A 72 31.33 -3.95 18.50
CA THR A 72 31.75 -5.03 19.42
C THR A 72 31.57 -6.42 18.83
N ASN A 73 30.71 -6.56 17.81
CA ASN A 73 30.43 -7.82 17.12
C ASN A 73 30.64 -7.65 15.62
N GLN A 74 30.59 -8.76 14.88
CA GLN A 74 30.72 -8.75 13.43
C GLN A 74 29.47 -8.19 12.76
N VAL A 75 28.27 -8.59 13.21
CA VAL A 75 26.99 -8.26 12.58
C VAL A 75 26.10 -7.51 13.53
N LEU A 76 25.58 -6.37 13.09
CA LEU A 76 24.50 -5.65 13.73
C LEU A 76 23.16 -6.05 13.08
N VAL A 77 22.17 -6.45 13.89
CA VAL A 77 20.81 -6.75 13.41
C VAL A 77 19.87 -5.67 13.93
N ILE A 78 19.25 -4.94 13.03
CA ILE A 78 18.33 -3.81 13.33
C ILE A 78 17.06 -3.85 12.47
N SER A 79 16.04 -3.09 12.90
CA SER A 79 14.84 -2.92 12.11
C SER A 79 15.05 -1.96 10.92
N ASP A 80 14.25 -2.13 9.87
CA ASP A 80 14.23 -1.23 8.72
C ASP A 80 13.90 0.22 9.11
N LYS A 81 12.98 0.44 10.05
CA LYS A 81 12.67 1.78 10.57
C LYS A 81 13.88 2.45 11.22
N MET A 82 14.68 1.68 11.94
CA MET A 82 15.91 2.21 12.56
C MET A 82 16.99 2.43 11.51
N PHE A 83 17.15 1.51 10.55
CA PHE A 83 18.10 1.68 9.45
C PHE A 83 17.90 3.02 8.72
N TRP A 84 16.65 3.35 8.36
CA TRP A 84 16.35 4.63 7.71
C TRP A 84 16.59 5.88 8.57
N LYS A 85 16.74 5.73 9.88
CA LYS A 85 17.09 6.84 10.78
C LYS A 85 18.59 7.02 10.96
N VAL A 86 19.33 5.91 11.02
CA VAL A 86 20.78 5.93 11.36
C VAL A 86 21.67 5.79 10.14
N GLY A 87 21.13 5.40 8.97
CA GLY A 87 21.92 5.06 7.80
C GLY A 87 22.82 6.19 7.28
N GLU A 88 22.38 7.44 7.41
CA GLU A 88 23.20 8.60 7.06
C GLU A 88 24.46 8.73 7.95
N SER A 89 24.45 8.18 9.16
CA SER A 89 25.57 8.22 10.11
C SER A 89 26.58 7.09 9.89
N ILE A 90 26.25 6.08 9.05
CA ILE A 90 27.13 4.96 8.76
C ILE A 90 28.25 5.44 7.83
N LYS A 91 29.52 5.21 8.21
CA LYS A 91 30.67 5.60 7.40
C LYS A 91 30.82 4.72 6.16
N ALA A 92 31.12 5.35 5.02
CA ALA A 92 31.33 4.67 3.74
C ALA A 92 32.39 3.56 3.87
N GLY A 93 32.12 2.38 3.29
CA GLY A 93 33.05 1.24 3.24
C GLY A 93 33.28 0.53 4.57
N MET A 94 32.60 0.93 5.66
CA MET A 94 32.78 0.31 6.97
C MET A 94 31.94 -0.95 7.15
N TYR A 95 30.77 -1.01 6.52
CA TYR A 95 29.79 -2.09 6.64
C TYR A 95 29.25 -2.49 5.27
N GLU A 96 29.00 -3.79 5.09
CA GLU A 96 28.09 -4.30 4.07
C GLU A 96 26.67 -4.38 4.66
N VAL A 97 25.72 -3.75 4.02
CA VAL A 97 24.35 -3.69 4.50
C VAL A 97 23.45 -4.64 3.69
N PHE A 98 22.76 -5.53 4.36
CA PHE A 98 21.80 -6.45 3.76
C PHE A 98 20.40 -6.10 4.23
N VAL A 99 19.54 -5.73 3.30
CA VAL A 99 18.12 -5.46 3.56
C VAL A 99 17.31 -6.69 3.16
N ASP A 100 16.90 -7.45 4.17
CA ASP A 100 16.20 -8.73 4.01
C ASP A 100 14.67 -8.52 3.98
N ASP A 101 14.11 -8.71 2.81
CA ASP A 101 12.75 -8.38 2.38
C ASP A 101 12.59 -6.91 1.94
N SER A 102 11.48 -6.63 1.23
CA SER A 102 11.21 -5.28 0.77
C SER A 102 10.95 -4.36 1.96
N THR A 103 11.67 -3.26 1.99
CA THR A 103 11.46 -2.19 2.96
C THR A 103 10.71 -1.04 2.31
N SER A 104 9.91 -0.33 3.09
CA SER A 104 9.21 0.84 2.60
C SER A 104 10.02 2.10 2.90
N HIS A 105 10.57 2.71 1.84
CA HIS A 105 11.11 4.07 1.89
C HIS A 105 10.05 5.11 1.53
N ILE A 106 8.85 4.66 1.13
CA ILE A 106 7.67 5.48 0.87
C ILE A 106 6.60 5.07 1.86
N GLU A 107 6.05 6.03 2.57
CA GLU A 107 4.95 5.84 3.51
C GLU A 107 3.72 6.58 3.01
N HIS A 108 2.55 5.97 3.20
CA HIS A 108 1.27 6.60 2.92
C HIS A 108 0.34 6.46 4.11
N THR A 109 -0.32 7.54 4.46
CA THR A 109 -1.37 7.54 5.49
C THR A 109 -2.51 8.46 5.12
N SER A 110 -3.63 8.27 5.79
CA SER A 110 -4.77 9.18 5.69
C SER A 110 -5.20 9.59 7.08
N ILE A 111 -5.22 10.89 7.30
CA ILE A 111 -5.69 11.51 8.54
C ILE A 111 -7.09 12.03 8.27
N THR A 112 -8.07 11.58 9.04
CA THR A 112 -9.44 12.11 8.98
C THR A 112 -9.59 13.13 10.09
N GLU A 113 -9.98 14.36 9.70
CA GLU A 113 -10.26 15.44 10.60
C GLU A 113 -11.42 16.27 10.04
N ASP A 114 -12.57 16.14 10.67
CA ASP A 114 -13.83 16.79 10.29
C ASP A 114 -14.11 18.07 11.10
N ASN A 115 -13.29 18.34 12.12
CA ASN A 115 -13.40 19.54 12.92
C ASN A 115 -12.58 20.68 12.31
N THR A 116 -13.26 21.74 11.86
CA THR A 116 -12.64 22.95 11.26
C THR A 116 -11.59 23.58 12.18
N ARG A 117 -11.82 23.57 13.50
CA ARG A 117 -10.85 24.08 14.48
C ARG A 117 -9.58 23.25 14.51
N ALA A 118 -9.70 21.92 14.47
CA ALA A 118 -8.54 21.02 14.43
C ALA A 118 -7.77 21.17 13.12
N LYS A 119 -8.44 21.35 11.96
CA LYS A 119 -7.78 21.70 10.70
C LYS A 119 -6.97 23.00 10.83
N GLY A 120 -7.53 24.03 11.46
CA GLY A 120 -6.83 25.29 11.73
C GLY A 120 -5.57 25.09 12.59
N ILE A 121 -5.67 24.32 13.66
CA ILE A 121 -4.51 23.96 14.50
C ILE A 121 -3.44 23.25 13.68
N VAL A 122 -3.81 22.26 12.86
CA VAL A 122 -2.84 21.56 12.00
C VAL A 122 -2.16 22.54 11.05
N GLN A 123 -2.94 23.36 10.36
CA GLN A 123 -2.41 24.29 9.36
C GLN A 123 -1.52 25.37 9.93
N TYR A 124 -1.89 25.95 11.10
CA TYR A 124 -1.21 27.12 11.65
C TYR A 124 -0.23 26.79 12.75
N ASP A 125 -0.40 25.69 13.47
CA ASP A 125 0.43 25.36 14.64
C ASP A 125 1.34 24.16 14.44
N ILE A 126 0.95 23.18 13.60
CA ILE A 126 1.72 21.96 13.36
C ILE A 126 2.54 22.04 12.09
N LEU A 127 1.90 22.40 10.96
CA LEU A 127 2.58 22.47 9.66
C LEU A 127 3.34 23.79 9.48
N SER A 128 4.44 23.73 8.77
CA SER A 128 5.22 24.89 8.32
C SER A 128 5.56 24.73 6.84
N ASN A 129 5.94 25.84 6.20
CA ASN A 129 6.35 25.86 4.78
C ASN A 129 5.32 25.19 3.84
N VAL A 130 4.02 25.36 4.15
CA VAL A 130 2.96 24.82 3.33
C VAL A 130 2.95 25.53 1.97
N GLN A 131 3.19 24.78 0.91
CA GLN A 131 3.25 25.32 -0.47
C GLN A 131 2.49 24.39 -1.41
N GLN A 132 1.59 24.97 -2.21
CA GLN A 132 0.98 24.24 -3.31
C GLN A 132 1.99 24.00 -4.42
N ILE A 133 2.06 22.76 -4.90
CA ILE A 133 2.89 22.39 -6.05
C ILE A 133 2.21 22.96 -7.33
N PRO A 134 2.89 23.79 -8.12
CA PRO A 134 2.30 24.42 -9.29
C PRO A 134 1.64 23.41 -10.25
N ASN A 135 0.47 23.76 -10.76
CA ASN A 135 -0.32 22.97 -11.71
C ASN A 135 -0.76 21.58 -11.18
N THR A 136 -0.80 21.39 -9.88
CA THR A 136 -1.25 20.13 -9.26
C THR A 136 -2.34 20.36 -8.20
N CYS A 137 -2.98 19.26 -7.76
CA CYS A 137 -3.89 19.27 -6.62
C CYS A 137 -3.17 18.92 -5.31
N PHE A 138 -1.85 19.04 -5.25
CA PHE A 138 -1.03 18.65 -4.11
C PHE A 138 -0.30 19.84 -3.51
N SER A 139 -0.05 19.73 -2.21
CA SER A 139 0.79 20.64 -1.43
C SER A 139 1.88 19.86 -0.71
N THR A 140 2.99 20.54 -0.44
CA THR A 140 4.05 20.05 0.45
C THR A 140 4.04 20.82 1.76
N ALA A 141 4.61 20.24 2.80
CA ALA A 141 4.79 20.89 4.10
C ALA A 141 5.96 20.28 4.87
N SER A 142 6.42 21.02 5.88
CA SER A 142 7.29 20.53 6.94
C SER A 142 6.54 20.58 8.27
N ILE A 143 7.09 19.99 9.34
CA ILE A 143 6.55 20.12 10.70
C ILE A 143 7.31 21.24 11.41
N LYS A 144 6.59 22.05 12.16
CA LYS A 144 7.20 23.03 13.07
C LYS A 144 7.92 22.31 14.21
N ASP A 145 9.15 22.71 14.47
CA ASP A 145 9.86 22.34 15.69
C ASP A 145 9.26 23.11 16.87
N SER A 146 8.35 22.50 17.61
CA SER A 146 7.87 23.07 18.84
C SER A 146 8.18 22.14 20.01
N LYS A 147 8.77 22.72 21.05
CA LYS A 147 9.21 21.98 22.24
C LYS A 147 8.10 21.77 23.27
N ASP A 148 7.00 22.53 23.20
CA ASP A 148 5.95 22.56 24.23
C ASP A 148 4.54 22.43 23.63
N TYR A 149 4.19 21.26 23.18
CA TYR A 149 2.79 20.94 22.93
C TYR A 149 2.15 20.36 24.20
N GLY A 150 1.04 20.92 24.67
CA GLY A 150 0.16 20.27 25.65
C GLY A 150 -0.33 18.90 25.15
N ASP A 151 -0.85 18.07 26.05
CA ASP A 151 -1.17 16.65 25.73
C ASP A 151 -2.06 16.46 24.51
N LEU A 152 -3.06 17.34 24.30
CA LEU A 152 -3.92 17.33 23.12
C LEU A 152 -3.13 17.53 21.82
N MET A 153 -2.16 18.43 21.84
CA MET A 153 -1.31 18.73 20.69
C MET A 153 -0.32 17.60 20.41
N LYS A 154 0.15 16.90 21.45
CA LYS A 154 1.04 15.73 21.27
C LYS A 154 0.36 14.62 20.48
N ASP A 155 -0.90 14.29 20.77
CA ASP A 155 -1.62 13.25 20.07
C ASP A 155 -1.95 13.64 18.63
N LEU A 156 -2.28 14.91 18.40
CA LEU A 156 -2.49 15.41 17.05
C LEU A 156 -1.16 15.42 16.26
N THR A 157 -0.06 15.82 16.88
CA THR A 157 1.27 15.87 16.25
C THR A 157 1.79 14.48 15.85
N LYS A 158 1.52 13.45 16.66
CA LYS A 158 1.88 12.06 16.33
C LYS A 158 1.29 11.58 14.99
N LYS A 159 0.08 12.06 14.62
CA LYS A 159 -0.53 11.76 13.34
C LYS A 159 0.32 12.25 12.14
N PHE A 160 1.18 13.24 12.39
CA PHE A 160 2.08 13.84 11.39
C PHE A 160 3.53 13.38 11.49
N ASP A 161 3.83 12.38 12.31
CA ASP A 161 5.18 11.79 12.40
C ASP A 161 5.68 11.27 11.04
N ILE A 162 4.78 10.89 10.15
CA ILE A 162 5.11 10.56 8.76
C ILE A 162 5.83 11.72 8.04
N VAL A 163 5.44 12.96 8.29
CA VAL A 163 6.11 14.14 7.69
C VAL A 163 7.47 14.38 8.35
N ARG A 164 7.55 14.22 9.69
CA ARG A 164 8.81 14.42 10.44
C ARG A 164 9.88 13.38 10.12
N ASN A 165 9.46 12.14 9.94
CA ASN A 165 10.37 11.01 9.78
C ASN A 165 10.83 10.78 8.34
N ASN A 166 10.41 11.59 7.39
CA ASN A 166 10.72 11.48 5.97
C ASN A 166 11.35 12.76 5.42
N ASP A 167 12.01 12.65 4.27
CA ASP A 167 12.75 13.78 3.67
C ASP A 167 11.85 14.72 2.90
N ALA A 168 10.75 14.21 2.36
CA ALA A 168 9.75 15.00 1.65
C ALA A 168 8.37 14.36 1.76
N CYS A 169 7.34 15.18 1.62
CA CYS A 169 5.95 14.72 1.58
C CYS A 169 5.10 15.57 0.63
N ILE A 170 4.00 14.95 0.17
CA ILE A 170 2.91 15.67 -0.46
C ILE A 170 1.57 15.24 0.14
N PHE A 171 0.58 16.13 0.09
CA PHE A 171 -0.79 15.85 0.49
C PHE A 171 -1.79 16.58 -0.42
N ASN A 172 -3.07 16.18 -0.38
CA ASN A 172 -4.12 16.80 -1.19
C ASN A 172 -4.44 18.22 -0.71
N THR A 173 -4.24 19.21 -1.59
CA THR A 173 -4.51 20.64 -1.32
C THR A 173 -5.96 20.90 -0.91
N SER A 174 -6.91 20.11 -1.44
CA SER A 174 -8.34 20.24 -1.12
C SER A 174 -8.64 20.18 0.39
N TRP A 175 -7.82 19.45 1.14
CA TRP A 175 -7.98 19.38 2.60
C TRP A 175 -7.78 20.74 3.29
N LEU A 176 -6.90 21.59 2.75
CA LEU A 176 -6.65 22.95 3.28
C LEU A 176 -7.72 23.96 2.89
N VAL A 177 -8.26 23.84 1.66
CA VAL A 177 -9.09 24.90 1.04
C VAL A 177 -10.57 24.59 0.99
N GLU A 178 -10.97 23.33 1.17
CA GLU A 178 -12.36 22.87 1.11
C GLU A 178 -12.84 22.43 2.49
N GLU A 179 -13.88 23.06 3.02
CA GLU A 179 -14.44 22.70 4.32
C GLU A 179 -14.99 21.26 4.34
N GLU A 180 -15.59 20.82 3.22
CA GLU A 180 -16.20 19.49 3.08
C GLU A 180 -15.17 18.36 2.98
N THR A 181 -13.90 18.67 2.67
CA THR A 181 -12.84 17.65 2.56
C THR A 181 -12.28 17.34 3.94
N THR A 182 -12.72 16.24 4.54
CA THR A 182 -12.31 15.84 5.90
C THR A 182 -11.05 14.98 5.92
N LYS A 183 -10.67 14.38 4.78
CA LYS A 183 -9.57 13.41 4.69
C LYS A 183 -8.32 14.02 4.06
N MET A 184 -7.25 14.09 4.83
CA MET A 184 -5.90 14.44 4.37
C MET A 184 -5.15 13.16 4.04
N ALA A 185 -4.86 12.94 2.77
CA ALA A 185 -4.02 11.83 2.31
C ALA A 185 -2.59 12.34 2.14
N ILE A 186 -1.63 11.72 2.84
CA ILE A 186 -0.22 12.13 2.87
C ILE A 186 0.61 10.98 2.31
N THR A 187 1.45 11.27 1.32
CA THR A 187 2.54 10.39 0.89
C THR A 187 3.86 11.07 1.20
N ALA A 188 4.72 10.39 1.96
CA ALA A 188 6.04 10.88 2.34
C ALA A 188 7.10 9.83 1.96
N TYR A 189 8.33 10.27 1.72
CA TYR A 189 9.38 9.37 1.27
C TYR A 189 10.78 9.81 1.72
N LYS A 190 11.68 8.83 1.77
CA LYS A 190 13.11 9.02 2.01
C LYS A 190 13.86 9.13 0.70
N ASN A 191 14.78 10.07 0.62
CA ASN A 191 15.66 10.26 -0.53
C ASN A 191 16.82 9.24 -0.50
N LEU A 192 16.78 8.25 -1.38
CA LEU A 192 17.81 7.21 -1.43
C LEU A 192 19.22 7.74 -1.76
N THR A 193 19.36 8.93 -2.35
CA THR A 193 20.68 9.52 -2.62
C THR A 193 21.51 9.72 -1.35
N LYS A 194 20.87 9.95 -0.21
CA LYS A 194 21.52 10.10 1.09
C LYS A 194 22.28 8.87 1.55
N TYR A 195 21.87 7.70 1.06
CA TYR A 195 22.46 6.40 1.40
C TYR A 195 23.41 5.88 0.32
N SER A 196 23.66 6.65 -0.75
CA SER A 196 24.47 6.22 -1.90
C SER A 196 25.94 5.94 -1.58
N HIS A 197 26.42 6.37 -0.43
CA HIS A 197 27.76 6.11 0.10
C HIS A 197 27.90 4.72 0.75
N LEU A 198 26.78 4.00 0.95
CA LEU A 198 26.74 2.68 1.57
C LEU A 198 26.73 1.57 0.51
N ASP A 199 27.37 0.45 0.83
CA ASP A 199 27.25 -0.80 0.09
C ASP A 199 26.00 -1.55 0.60
N ILE A 200 24.87 -1.39 -0.11
CA ILE A 200 23.59 -1.98 0.28
C ILE A 200 23.18 -3.04 -0.75
N HIS A 201 22.88 -4.24 -0.25
CA HIS A 201 22.27 -5.32 -1.00
C HIS A 201 20.83 -5.56 -0.54
N PHE A 202 19.87 -5.33 -1.43
CA PHE A 202 18.44 -5.55 -1.18
C PHE A 202 18.02 -6.95 -1.65
N CYS A 203 17.21 -7.64 -0.83
CA CYS A 203 16.68 -8.95 -1.16
C CYS A 203 15.18 -8.96 -1.01
N ALA A 204 14.44 -9.27 -2.07
CA ALA A 204 12.99 -9.45 -1.97
C ALA A 204 12.47 -10.47 -2.97
N ASN A 205 11.22 -10.88 -2.80
CA ASN A 205 10.47 -11.53 -3.86
C ASN A 205 10.08 -10.47 -4.90
N ASN A 206 10.20 -10.79 -6.19
CA ASN A 206 9.85 -9.88 -7.28
C ASN A 206 10.36 -8.44 -7.04
N PHE A 207 11.65 -8.30 -6.69
CA PHE A 207 12.22 -7.01 -6.28
C PHE A 207 11.90 -5.89 -7.27
N GLU A 208 11.90 -6.19 -8.57
CA GLU A 208 11.60 -5.26 -9.65
C GLU A 208 10.16 -4.71 -9.63
N GLN A 209 9.28 -5.33 -8.86
CA GLN A 209 7.89 -4.88 -8.65
C GLN A 209 7.70 -4.13 -7.32
N THR A 210 8.73 -4.04 -6.49
CA THR A 210 8.65 -3.31 -5.21
C THR A 210 8.64 -1.80 -5.43
N LEU A 211 8.00 -1.07 -4.51
CA LEU A 211 7.92 0.40 -4.57
C LEU A 211 9.30 1.05 -4.55
N ILE A 212 10.24 0.49 -3.79
CA ILE A 212 11.60 1.02 -3.73
C ILE A 212 12.32 0.94 -5.09
N TYR A 213 12.15 -0.16 -5.81
CA TYR A 213 12.70 -0.31 -7.15
C TYR A 213 11.98 0.57 -8.16
N LEU A 214 10.64 0.53 -8.19
CA LEU A 214 9.83 1.29 -9.15
C LEU A 214 10.10 2.79 -9.09
N ALA A 215 10.25 3.33 -7.88
CA ALA A 215 10.55 4.75 -7.65
C ALA A 215 12.00 5.13 -7.99
N ASN A 216 12.93 4.16 -8.04
CA ASN A 216 14.38 4.45 -8.04
C ASN A 216 15.17 3.50 -8.96
N LYS A 217 14.60 3.06 -10.07
CA LYS A 217 15.17 2.04 -10.99
C LYS A 217 16.66 2.24 -11.32
N HIS A 218 17.06 3.50 -11.51
CA HIS A 218 18.42 3.90 -11.91
C HIS A 218 19.46 3.71 -10.79
N PHE A 219 19.06 3.48 -9.54
CA PHE A 219 19.99 3.22 -8.44
C PHE A 219 20.37 1.75 -8.30
N PHE A 220 19.67 0.82 -8.97
CA PHE A 220 19.74 -0.60 -8.70
C PHE A 220 20.43 -1.39 -9.81
N VAL A 221 21.31 -2.32 -9.40
CA VAL A 221 21.96 -3.32 -10.27
C VAL A 221 21.69 -4.70 -9.72
N LYS A 222 21.24 -5.62 -10.58
CA LYS A 222 20.99 -7.00 -10.18
C LYS A 222 22.28 -7.73 -9.86
N LYS A 223 22.31 -8.41 -8.71
CA LYS A 223 23.40 -9.27 -8.26
C LYS A 223 22.79 -10.39 -7.42
N ASP A 224 22.81 -11.60 -7.94
CA ASP A 224 22.21 -12.72 -7.24
C ASP A 224 23.05 -13.18 -6.06
N LEU A 225 22.37 -13.72 -5.03
CA LEU A 225 23.01 -14.33 -3.86
C LEU A 225 23.34 -15.80 -4.16
N ASP A 226 24.46 -16.28 -3.64
CA ASP A 226 24.84 -17.69 -3.70
C ASP A 226 23.98 -18.55 -2.75
N GLY A 227 23.71 -19.79 -3.14
CA GLY A 227 23.00 -20.77 -2.30
C GLY A 227 21.48 -20.58 -2.23
N ILE A 228 20.90 -19.89 -3.20
CA ILE A 228 19.45 -19.78 -3.38
C ILE A 228 18.90 -21.12 -3.91
N MET A 229 17.82 -21.60 -3.31
CA MET A 229 17.15 -22.83 -3.73
C MET A 229 16.28 -22.59 -4.96
N THR A 230 16.25 -23.61 -5.85
CA THR A 230 15.36 -23.66 -7.01
C THR A 230 14.30 -24.75 -6.79
N ARG A 231 13.07 -24.48 -7.19
CA ARG A 231 11.96 -25.45 -7.06
C ARG A 231 12.07 -26.57 -8.08
N THR A 232 11.66 -27.75 -7.67
CA THR A 232 11.50 -28.91 -8.59
C THR A 232 10.21 -28.79 -9.40
N VAL A 233 9.11 -28.34 -8.78
CA VAL A 233 7.81 -28.14 -9.42
C VAL A 233 7.42 -26.66 -9.37
N PRO A 234 7.11 -26.02 -10.52
CA PRO A 234 6.67 -24.64 -10.56
C PRO A 234 5.43 -24.39 -9.69
N VAL A 235 5.40 -23.28 -8.97
CA VAL A 235 4.29 -22.91 -8.07
C VAL A 235 2.93 -22.94 -8.78
N GLN A 236 2.89 -22.49 -10.05
CA GLN A 236 1.66 -22.45 -10.85
C GLN A 236 0.99 -23.82 -11.03
N GLN A 237 1.76 -24.89 -11.04
CA GLN A 237 1.25 -26.27 -11.16
C GLN A 237 0.73 -26.80 -9.81
N ARG A 238 1.08 -26.12 -8.72
CA ARG A 238 0.74 -26.50 -7.35
C ARG A 238 -0.35 -25.63 -6.72
N LEU A 239 -1.00 -24.75 -7.51
CA LEU A 239 -2.06 -23.87 -7.05
C LEU A 239 -3.40 -24.23 -7.71
N LYS A 240 -4.45 -24.35 -6.87
CA LYS A 240 -5.84 -24.33 -7.29
C LYS A 240 -6.52 -23.16 -6.61
N VAL A 241 -7.08 -22.22 -7.37
CA VAL A 241 -7.60 -20.97 -6.83
C VAL A 241 -9.09 -20.85 -7.08
N PHE A 242 -9.85 -20.60 -6.02
CA PHE A 242 -11.28 -20.34 -6.08
C PHE A 242 -11.57 -18.86 -5.79
N TYR A 243 -12.54 -18.29 -6.50
CA TYR A 243 -13.01 -16.93 -6.26
C TYR A 243 -14.54 -16.84 -6.28
N PHE A 244 -15.10 -15.77 -5.68
CA PHE A 244 -16.54 -15.62 -5.45
C PHE A 244 -17.19 -14.55 -6.32
N SER A 245 -16.44 -13.54 -6.79
CA SER A 245 -17.00 -12.40 -7.52
C SER A 245 -16.13 -12.00 -8.71
N ASP A 246 -16.76 -11.65 -9.82
CA ASP A 246 -16.10 -11.00 -10.96
C ASP A 246 -15.85 -9.50 -10.70
N SER A 247 -16.46 -8.95 -9.65
CA SER A 247 -16.23 -7.58 -9.21
C SER A 247 -15.12 -7.50 -8.17
N ASP A 248 -14.35 -6.41 -8.23
CA ASP A 248 -13.23 -6.20 -7.31
C ASP A 248 -13.70 -5.95 -5.88
N LEU A 249 -12.98 -6.54 -4.93
CA LEU A 249 -13.16 -6.21 -3.52
C LEU A 249 -12.61 -4.82 -3.23
N SER A 250 -13.47 -3.93 -2.78
CA SER A 250 -13.06 -2.59 -2.35
C SER A 250 -13.59 -2.29 -0.94
N LYS A 251 -12.90 -1.43 -0.19
CA LYS A 251 -13.35 -1.01 1.14
C LYS A 251 -14.79 -0.48 1.10
N SER A 252 -15.10 0.39 0.15
CA SER A 252 -16.45 0.95 0.00
C SER A 252 -17.52 -0.11 -0.33
N TRP A 253 -17.17 -1.19 -1.05
CA TRP A 253 -18.09 -2.28 -1.30
C TRP A 253 -18.30 -3.10 -0.03
N LYS A 254 -17.23 -3.42 0.71
CA LYS A 254 -17.31 -4.13 1.99
C LYS A 254 -18.21 -3.42 2.99
N ASP A 255 -18.05 -2.10 3.13
CA ASP A 255 -18.82 -1.28 4.05
C ASP A 255 -20.33 -1.27 3.69
N LYS A 256 -20.67 -1.33 2.40
CA LYS A 256 -22.06 -1.24 1.91
C LYS A 256 -22.73 -2.60 1.68
N SER A 257 -21.97 -3.68 1.63
CA SER A 257 -22.44 -5.01 1.22
C SER A 257 -22.02 -6.08 2.23
N GLN A 258 -22.14 -5.75 3.51
CA GLN A 258 -21.71 -6.65 4.60
C GLN A 258 -22.46 -7.97 4.60
N ASP A 259 -23.78 -7.97 4.32
CA ASP A 259 -24.59 -9.19 4.21
C ASP A 259 -24.13 -10.09 3.06
N GLU A 260 -23.75 -9.50 1.92
CA GLU A 260 -23.22 -10.22 0.77
C GLU A 260 -21.88 -10.88 1.09
N LEU A 261 -21.00 -10.12 1.75
CA LEU A 261 -19.71 -10.66 2.20
C LEU A 261 -19.90 -11.77 3.25
N ALA A 262 -20.89 -11.64 4.15
CA ALA A 262 -21.21 -12.65 5.14
C ALA A 262 -21.68 -13.99 4.50
N LYS A 263 -22.23 -13.98 3.28
CA LYS A 263 -22.52 -15.22 2.53
C LYS A 263 -21.25 -16.02 2.24
N VAL A 264 -20.15 -15.32 1.88
CA VAL A 264 -18.83 -15.94 1.64
C VAL A 264 -18.31 -16.61 2.91
N TYR A 265 -18.37 -15.92 4.05
CA TYR A 265 -17.93 -16.49 5.33
C TYR A 265 -18.75 -17.72 5.72
N ARG A 266 -20.08 -17.67 5.55
CA ARG A 266 -20.97 -18.82 5.81
C ARG A 266 -20.66 -20.01 4.91
N TYR A 267 -20.43 -19.76 3.61
CA TYR A 267 -20.04 -20.80 2.68
C TYR A 267 -18.72 -21.47 3.09
N LEU A 268 -17.69 -20.68 3.36
CA LEU A 268 -16.39 -21.18 3.76
C LEU A 268 -16.44 -21.99 5.06
N ASN A 269 -17.16 -21.51 6.08
CA ASN A 269 -17.37 -22.27 7.31
C ASN A 269 -18.15 -23.58 7.13
N LYS A 270 -18.95 -23.68 6.04
CA LYS A 270 -19.67 -24.91 5.71
C LYS A 270 -18.78 -25.94 5.01
N VAL A 271 -17.86 -25.49 4.14
CA VAL A 271 -17.09 -26.38 3.26
C VAL A 271 -15.69 -26.70 3.79
N LEU A 272 -15.13 -25.85 4.64
CA LEU A 272 -13.79 -26.03 5.20
C LEU A 272 -13.85 -26.61 6.62
N PRO A 273 -13.14 -27.72 6.87
CA PRO A 273 -13.08 -28.28 8.23
C PRO A 273 -12.42 -27.28 9.20
N PRO A 274 -12.90 -27.17 10.44
CA PRO A 274 -12.29 -26.32 11.46
C PRO A 274 -10.79 -26.63 11.65
N ASN A 275 -9.99 -25.59 11.85
CA ASN A 275 -8.53 -25.67 12.08
C ASN A 275 -7.71 -26.35 10.97
N SER A 276 -8.29 -26.60 9.80
CA SER A 276 -7.58 -27.23 8.67
C SER A 276 -6.98 -26.24 7.67
N PHE A 277 -7.15 -24.95 7.87
CA PHE A 277 -6.70 -23.88 6.99
C PHE A 277 -6.26 -22.63 7.77
N TYR A 278 -5.51 -21.76 7.13
CA TYR A 278 -5.23 -20.42 7.64
C TYR A 278 -5.92 -19.36 6.79
N TRP A 279 -6.23 -18.23 7.42
CA TRP A 279 -7.00 -17.19 6.75
C TRP A 279 -6.67 -15.76 7.23
N THR A 280 -7.06 -14.77 6.44
CA THR A 280 -6.90 -13.36 6.78
C THR A 280 -8.04 -12.49 6.30
N LYS A 281 -8.23 -11.37 6.98
CA LYS A 281 -9.08 -10.22 6.62
C LYS A 281 -8.37 -8.94 7.03
N ASN A 282 -8.90 -7.76 6.65
CA ASN A 282 -8.39 -6.53 7.25
C ASN A 282 -8.71 -6.50 8.75
N ASN A 283 -7.77 -6.07 9.58
CA ASN A 283 -7.94 -6.08 11.05
C ASN A 283 -9.15 -5.27 11.54
N ALA A 284 -9.53 -4.21 10.81
CA ALA A 284 -10.68 -3.37 11.14
C ALA A 284 -12.04 -3.96 10.68
N ASP A 285 -12.04 -5.07 9.92
CA ASP A 285 -13.28 -5.64 9.40
C ASP A 285 -14.01 -6.39 10.52
N SER A 286 -15.23 -5.93 10.81
CA SER A 286 -16.15 -6.57 11.75
C SER A 286 -17.58 -6.34 11.30
N TYR A 287 -18.41 -7.36 11.37
CA TYR A 287 -19.83 -7.27 11.10
C TYR A 287 -20.61 -8.16 12.09
N LYS A 288 -21.36 -7.54 12.99
CA LYS A 288 -22.12 -8.24 14.02
C LYS A 288 -23.61 -8.18 13.76
N VAL A 289 -24.26 -9.32 13.85
CA VAL A 289 -25.73 -9.44 13.83
C VAL A 289 -26.15 -10.15 15.12
N ASP A 290 -27.03 -9.54 15.89
CA ASP A 290 -27.46 -10.04 17.23
C ASP A 290 -26.27 -10.36 18.16
N GLY A 291 -25.25 -9.50 18.11
CA GLY A 291 -24.02 -9.66 18.92
C GLY A 291 -23.03 -10.71 18.42
N VAL A 292 -23.36 -11.48 17.38
CA VAL A 292 -22.51 -12.53 16.82
C VAL A 292 -21.70 -11.97 15.65
N GLU A 293 -20.35 -12.12 15.69
CA GLU A 293 -19.46 -11.76 14.59
C GLU A 293 -19.73 -12.63 13.36
N ARG A 294 -19.92 -12.00 12.21
CA ARG A 294 -20.20 -12.68 10.92
C ARG A 294 -18.99 -12.81 10.03
N PHE A 295 -17.94 -12.02 10.26
CA PHE A 295 -16.67 -12.06 9.53
C PHE A 295 -15.63 -12.87 10.29
N GLU A 296 -15.98 -14.14 10.61
CA GLU A 296 -15.13 -15.07 11.32
C GLU A 296 -15.13 -16.43 10.64
N LEU A 297 -13.95 -17.06 10.54
CA LEU A 297 -13.78 -18.41 10.01
C LEU A 297 -13.17 -19.31 11.08
N ALA A 298 -13.56 -20.59 11.07
CA ALA A 298 -13.09 -21.60 12.02
C ALA A 298 -11.66 -22.12 11.71
N GLY A 299 -10.81 -21.30 11.07
CA GLY A 299 -9.41 -21.59 10.76
C GLY A 299 -8.43 -20.75 11.57
N HIS A 300 -7.14 -20.91 11.28
CA HIS A 300 -6.08 -20.14 11.92
C HIS A 300 -6.00 -18.72 11.33
N PHE A 301 -6.42 -17.72 12.09
CA PHE A 301 -6.27 -16.31 11.67
C PHE A 301 -4.82 -15.87 11.75
N ILE A 302 -4.32 -15.25 10.68
CA ILE A 302 -3.02 -14.56 10.66
C ILE A 302 -3.16 -13.18 10.03
N SER A 303 -2.29 -12.25 10.37
CA SER A 303 -2.29 -10.92 9.77
C SER A 303 -2.04 -10.98 8.26
N CYS A 304 -2.52 -9.98 7.50
CA CYS A 304 -2.16 -9.81 6.09
C CYS A 304 -0.64 -9.69 5.89
N ASP A 305 0.05 -9.00 6.79
CA ASP A 305 1.52 -8.98 6.82
C ASP A 305 2.02 -10.28 7.47
N THR A 306 2.43 -11.20 6.63
CA THR A 306 2.90 -12.54 7.03
C THR A 306 4.41 -12.66 7.13
N ARG A 307 5.15 -11.57 7.04
CA ARG A 307 6.62 -11.58 7.13
C ARG A 307 7.09 -12.20 8.44
N GLY A 308 8.03 -13.15 8.36
CA GLY A 308 8.53 -13.91 9.52
C GLY A 308 7.67 -15.10 9.96
N ILE A 309 6.45 -15.28 9.45
CA ILE A 309 5.60 -16.42 9.81
C ILE A 309 6.03 -17.65 9.02
N ASN A 310 6.37 -18.74 9.74
CA ASN A 310 6.78 -20.02 9.15
C ASN A 310 5.94 -21.20 9.64
N SER A 311 5.00 -20.98 10.56
CA SER A 311 4.19 -22.02 11.20
C SER A 311 3.09 -22.60 10.31
N MET A 312 2.81 -21.98 9.15
CA MET A 312 1.70 -22.39 8.29
C MET A 312 2.05 -23.44 7.23
N LYS A 313 3.29 -23.92 7.15
CA LYS A 313 3.78 -24.89 6.13
C LYS A 313 2.98 -26.18 6.02
N GLY A 314 2.37 -26.63 7.12
CA GLY A 314 1.56 -27.84 7.14
C GLY A 314 0.20 -27.72 6.46
N PHE A 315 -0.27 -26.51 6.20
CA PHE A 315 -1.59 -26.27 5.63
C PHE A 315 -1.53 -26.28 4.09
N ASP A 316 -2.46 -27.00 3.49
CA ASP A 316 -2.67 -27.05 2.04
C ASP A 316 -3.84 -26.17 1.57
N THR A 317 -4.47 -25.45 2.49
CA THR A 317 -5.61 -24.56 2.21
C THR A 317 -5.45 -23.23 2.90
N CYS A 318 -5.72 -22.15 2.16
CA CYS A 318 -5.75 -20.79 2.73
C CYS A 318 -6.87 -19.92 2.13
N VAL A 319 -7.27 -18.89 2.91
CA VAL A 319 -8.36 -17.99 2.55
C VAL A 319 -7.92 -16.54 2.72
N TRP A 320 -8.01 -15.75 1.65
CA TRP A 320 -7.71 -14.33 1.65
C TRP A 320 -8.96 -13.50 1.40
N LEU A 321 -9.44 -12.77 2.41
CA LEU A 321 -10.59 -11.87 2.34
C LEU A 321 -10.22 -10.42 2.65
N ALA A 322 -8.93 -10.11 2.63
CA ALA A 322 -8.45 -8.74 2.80
C ALA A 322 -8.54 -7.93 1.50
N CYS A 323 -8.64 -6.61 1.66
CA CYS A 323 -8.57 -5.62 0.59
C CYS A 323 -7.50 -4.59 0.93
N LEU A 324 -6.42 -4.55 0.16
CA LEU A 324 -5.30 -3.63 0.34
C LEU A 324 -5.15 -2.66 -0.85
N ARG A 325 -6.22 -2.48 -1.61
CA ARG A 325 -6.23 -1.59 -2.79
C ARG A 325 -5.89 -0.16 -2.42
N PRO A 326 -5.02 0.51 -3.17
CA PRO A 326 -4.72 1.91 -2.96
C PRO A 326 -5.93 2.79 -3.27
N SER A 327 -6.04 3.92 -2.60
CA SER A 327 -7.06 4.93 -2.88
C SER A 327 -6.74 5.70 -4.16
N SER A 328 -7.76 6.31 -4.79
CA SER A 328 -7.55 7.13 -5.98
C SER A 328 -6.62 8.35 -5.72
N THR A 329 -6.65 8.91 -4.53
CA THR A 329 -5.76 10.01 -4.14
C THR A 329 -4.32 9.51 -3.99
N GLU A 330 -4.13 8.36 -3.38
CA GLU A 330 -2.84 7.71 -3.23
C GLU A 330 -2.22 7.40 -4.62
N ILE A 331 -2.98 6.79 -5.53
CA ILE A 331 -2.54 6.53 -6.90
C ILE A 331 -2.01 7.80 -7.56
N LYS A 332 -2.78 8.89 -7.53
CA LYS A 332 -2.37 10.17 -8.11
C LYS A 332 -1.10 10.74 -7.48
N GLN A 333 -0.90 10.54 -6.18
CA GLN A 333 0.31 10.96 -5.47
C GLN A 333 1.53 10.16 -5.93
N TYR A 334 1.41 8.84 -6.06
CA TYR A 334 2.48 7.98 -6.56
C TYR A 334 2.80 8.23 -8.04
N GLU A 335 1.78 8.44 -8.87
CA GLU A 335 1.97 8.85 -10.27
C GLU A 335 2.74 10.18 -10.37
N HIS A 336 2.36 11.16 -9.54
CA HIS A 336 3.01 12.47 -9.55
C HIS A 336 4.46 12.44 -9.06
N LEU A 337 4.73 11.74 -7.92
CA LEU A 337 6.06 11.72 -7.31
C LEU A 337 7.05 10.82 -8.05
N PHE A 338 6.59 9.67 -8.53
CA PHE A 338 7.48 8.59 -8.95
C PHE A 338 7.17 8.04 -10.34
N GLY A 339 6.10 8.49 -10.99
CA GLY A 339 5.63 7.93 -12.25
C GLY A 339 5.09 6.49 -12.11
N ILE A 340 4.77 6.05 -10.89
CA ILE A 340 4.23 4.71 -10.61
C ILE A 340 2.74 4.71 -10.92
N SER A 341 2.32 3.88 -11.87
CA SER A 341 0.92 3.74 -12.27
C SER A 341 0.07 3.06 -11.19
N GLY A 342 -1.26 3.24 -11.27
CA GLY A 342 -2.21 2.59 -10.37
C GLY A 342 -2.08 1.05 -10.37
N ASP A 343 -1.81 0.45 -11.54
CA ASP A 343 -1.62 -1.00 -11.67
C ASP A 343 -0.31 -1.48 -11.04
N GLU A 344 0.78 -0.71 -11.18
CA GLU A 344 2.06 -1.02 -10.52
C GLU A 344 1.91 -0.91 -9.00
N LEU A 345 1.21 0.13 -8.52
CA LEU A 345 0.95 0.31 -7.09
C LEU A 345 0.07 -0.80 -6.50
N LEU A 346 -0.96 -1.25 -7.24
CA LEU A 346 -1.81 -2.38 -6.86
C LEU A 346 -0.99 -3.68 -6.76
N ARG A 347 -0.12 -3.93 -7.75
CA ARG A 347 0.79 -5.09 -7.73
C ARG A 347 1.71 -5.06 -6.53
N ALA A 348 2.37 -3.94 -6.29
CA ALA A 348 3.32 -3.81 -5.19
C ALA A 348 2.68 -3.92 -3.79
N ARG A 349 1.42 -3.54 -3.64
CA ARG A 349 0.72 -3.56 -2.34
C ARG A 349 -0.13 -4.80 -2.11
N GLU A 350 -1.18 -4.98 -2.91
CA GLU A 350 -2.15 -6.04 -2.67
C GLU A 350 -1.67 -7.38 -3.21
N GLN A 351 -1.25 -7.41 -4.47
CA GLN A 351 -0.93 -8.68 -5.13
C GLN A 351 0.34 -9.31 -4.55
N GLU A 352 1.37 -8.52 -4.24
CA GLU A 352 2.57 -9.04 -3.58
C GLU A 352 2.28 -9.51 -2.15
N THR A 353 1.45 -8.80 -1.39
CA THR A 353 1.07 -9.21 -0.03
C THR A 353 0.22 -10.48 -0.05
N LEU A 354 -0.73 -10.59 -0.98
CA LEU A 354 -1.51 -11.80 -1.23
C LEU A 354 -0.57 -12.97 -1.60
N TRP A 355 0.38 -12.74 -2.52
CA TRP A 355 1.35 -13.75 -2.89
C TRP A 355 2.17 -14.24 -1.70
N GLN A 356 2.71 -13.33 -0.90
CA GLN A 356 3.47 -13.66 0.31
C GLN A 356 2.62 -14.43 1.32
N PHE A 357 1.34 -14.12 1.45
CA PHE A 357 0.40 -14.86 2.30
C PHE A 357 0.21 -16.29 1.78
N VAL A 358 -0.08 -16.47 0.50
CA VAL A 358 -0.26 -17.80 -0.14
C VAL A 358 1.00 -18.65 0.03
N MET A 359 2.18 -18.04 -0.10
CA MET A 359 3.48 -18.69 0.05
C MET A 359 3.84 -19.10 1.49
N ARG A 360 2.94 -18.99 2.47
CA ARG A 360 3.15 -19.49 3.83
C ARG A 360 2.70 -20.94 4.02
N GLY A 361 1.84 -21.47 3.16
CA GLY A 361 1.34 -22.83 3.19
C GLY A 361 2.30 -23.87 2.62
N CYS A 362 1.78 -25.03 2.24
CA CYS A 362 2.56 -26.19 1.78
C CYS A 362 3.38 -25.91 0.51
N ILE A 363 3.00 -24.94 -0.32
CA ILE A 363 3.79 -24.57 -1.49
C ILE A 363 5.13 -23.91 -1.13
N ARG A 364 5.35 -23.53 0.13
CA ARG A 364 6.65 -23.05 0.61
C ARG A 364 7.74 -24.12 0.56
N GLU A 365 7.37 -25.39 0.56
CA GLU A 365 8.30 -26.50 0.43
C GLU A 365 8.72 -26.69 -1.02
N PHE A 366 10.02 -26.54 -1.29
CA PHE A 366 10.58 -26.48 -2.66
C PHE A 366 10.60 -27.83 -3.34
N ASP A 367 10.81 -28.92 -2.58
CA ASP A 367 10.92 -30.28 -3.08
C ASP A 367 9.58 -31.06 -3.04
N SER A 368 8.48 -30.39 -2.74
CA SER A 368 7.15 -31.00 -2.63
C SER A 368 6.33 -30.72 -3.89
N ASP A 369 5.46 -31.67 -4.22
CA ASP A 369 4.44 -31.59 -5.29
C ASP A 369 3.03 -31.29 -4.75
N LYS A 370 2.87 -31.17 -3.43
CA LYS A 370 1.57 -30.91 -2.79
C LYS A 370 0.90 -29.67 -3.39
N VAL A 371 -0.37 -29.82 -3.74
CA VAL A 371 -1.22 -28.75 -4.25
C VAL A 371 -1.80 -27.95 -3.09
N GLN A 372 -1.78 -26.62 -3.23
CA GLN A 372 -2.42 -25.71 -2.28
C GLN A 372 -3.70 -25.13 -2.88
N THR A 373 -4.77 -25.24 -2.12
CA THR A 373 -6.07 -24.64 -2.44
C THR A 373 -6.13 -23.22 -1.84
N VAL A 374 -6.49 -22.24 -2.66
CA VAL A 374 -6.57 -20.84 -2.27
C VAL A 374 -7.95 -20.30 -2.55
N TYR A 375 -8.57 -19.68 -1.57
CA TYR A 375 -9.83 -18.96 -1.72
C TYR A 375 -9.57 -17.46 -1.64
N VAL A 376 -10.02 -16.71 -2.64
CA VAL A 376 -9.95 -15.25 -2.68
C VAL A 376 -11.31 -14.67 -3.02
N PHE A 377 -11.53 -13.39 -2.74
CA PHE A 377 -12.82 -12.78 -3.03
C PHE A 377 -13.04 -12.55 -4.52
N SER A 378 -12.11 -11.89 -5.20
CA SER A 378 -12.30 -11.42 -6.57
C SER A 378 -11.51 -12.20 -7.61
N LYS A 379 -12.03 -12.20 -8.84
CA LYS A 379 -11.34 -12.75 -10.02
C LYS A 379 -9.97 -12.11 -10.24
N GLU A 380 -9.84 -10.79 -10.02
CA GLU A 380 -8.56 -10.09 -10.17
C GLU A 380 -7.52 -10.61 -9.19
N GLN A 381 -7.89 -10.82 -7.91
CA GLN A 381 -7.01 -11.45 -6.92
C GLN A 381 -6.62 -12.88 -7.34
N ALA A 382 -7.57 -13.68 -7.84
CA ALA A 382 -7.28 -15.03 -8.33
C ALA A 382 -6.28 -15.02 -9.49
N MET A 383 -6.52 -14.17 -10.49
CA MET A 383 -5.67 -14.06 -11.69
C MET A 383 -4.26 -13.53 -11.36
N SER A 384 -4.09 -12.79 -10.27
CA SER A 384 -2.77 -12.28 -9.86
C SER A 384 -1.84 -13.37 -9.35
N ILE A 385 -2.37 -14.53 -8.94
CA ILE A 385 -1.60 -15.62 -8.33
C ILE A 385 -1.60 -16.90 -9.14
N SER A 386 -2.62 -17.17 -9.99
CA SER A 386 -2.71 -18.40 -10.79
C SER A 386 -3.52 -18.19 -12.05
N THR A 387 -3.24 -19.03 -13.06
CA THR A 387 -4.10 -19.22 -14.24
C THR A 387 -5.13 -20.34 -14.04
N ASN A 388 -4.93 -21.22 -13.05
CA ASN A 388 -5.87 -22.30 -12.69
C ASN A 388 -6.86 -21.77 -11.66
N ILE A 389 -7.90 -21.06 -12.15
CA ILE A 389 -8.90 -20.38 -11.33
C ILE A 389 -10.30 -20.91 -11.63
N GLU A 390 -11.14 -21.02 -10.62
CA GLU A 390 -12.52 -21.50 -10.71
C GLU A 390 -13.46 -20.60 -9.90
N LYS A 391 -14.58 -20.19 -10.49
CA LYS A 391 -15.60 -19.38 -9.79
C LYS A 391 -16.50 -20.27 -8.94
N ILE A 392 -16.73 -19.87 -7.70
CA ILE A 392 -17.76 -20.44 -6.86
C ILE A 392 -19.01 -19.56 -6.98
N GLU A 393 -20.05 -20.15 -7.54
CA GLU A 393 -21.32 -19.44 -7.71
C GLU A 393 -22.03 -19.30 -6.36
N LEU A 394 -22.05 -18.07 -5.85
CA LEU A 394 -22.86 -17.64 -4.72
C LEU A 394 -23.79 -16.54 -5.23
N ASP A 395 -25.00 -16.48 -4.67
CA ASP A 395 -25.93 -15.37 -4.94
C ASP A 395 -25.42 -14.10 -4.21
N ILE A 396 -24.36 -13.51 -4.77
CA ILE A 396 -23.75 -12.26 -4.32
C ILE A 396 -24.17 -11.17 -5.30
N THR A 397 -24.77 -10.09 -4.78
CA THR A 397 -25.06 -8.91 -5.58
C THR A 397 -23.74 -8.24 -5.98
N GLU A 398 -23.30 -8.49 -7.19
CA GLU A 398 -22.11 -7.85 -7.73
C GLU A 398 -22.35 -6.35 -7.96
N LYS A 399 -21.32 -5.56 -7.72
CA LYS A 399 -21.33 -4.15 -8.05
C LYS A 399 -21.62 -4.00 -9.53
N ARG A 400 -22.77 -3.43 -9.90
CA ARG A 400 -22.97 -3.03 -11.31
C ARG A 400 -21.77 -2.20 -11.72
N LYS A 401 -21.06 -2.64 -12.78
CA LYS A 401 -20.00 -1.84 -13.37
C LYS A 401 -20.62 -0.50 -13.77
N ASN A 402 -20.42 0.54 -12.96
CA ASN A 402 -20.71 1.91 -13.35
C ASN A 402 -19.68 2.34 -14.40
N GLY A 403 -19.45 1.47 -15.37
CA GLY A 403 -18.65 1.73 -16.54
C GLY A 403 -19.55 2.29 -17.61
N ARG A 404 -19.07 3.33 -18.24
CA ARG A 404 -19.62 3.85 -19.49
C ARG A 404 -19.81 2.69 -20.45
N PRO A 405 -20.96 2.55 -21.15
CA PRO A 405 -21.16 1.47 -22.13
C PRO A 405 -20.02 1.40 -23.12
N VAL A 406 -19.52 0.19 -23.39
CA VAL A 406 -18.50 -0.07 -24.42
C VAL A 406 -19.00 0.55 -25.73
N GLY A 407 -18.21 1.45 -26.32
CA GLY A 407 -18.62 2.18 -27.53
C GLY A 407 -19.10 3.63 -27.31
N SER A 408 -19.23 4.09 -26.06
CA SER A 408 -19.47 5.52 -25.83
C SER A 408 -18.17 6.31 -26.03
N THR A 409 -18.09 7.08 -27.10
CA THR A 409 -16.99 8.05 -27.36
C THR A 409 -16.85 9.02 -26.18
N ASN A 410 -15.63 9.50 -25.91
CA ASN A 410 -15.40 10.51 -24.88
C ASN A 410 -16.27 11.74 -25.18
N ALA A 411 -17.39 11.91 -24.47
CA ALA A 411 -18.09 13.18 -24.53
C ALA A 411 -17.12 14.23 -24.02
N HIS A 412 -16.92 15.27 -24.81
CA HIS A 412 -16.10 16.38 -24.43
C HIS A 412 -16.50 16.89 -23.03
N ILE A 413 -15.53 16.94 -22.10
CA ILE A 413 -15.78 17.35 -20.72
C ILE A 413 -15.54 18.86 -20.65
N LEU A 414 -16.58 19.60 -20.24
CA LEU A 414 -16.43 21.03 -20.00
C LEU A 414 -15.39 21.30 -18.91
N PRO A 415 -14.53 22.32 -19.09
CA PRO A 415 -13.68 22.81 -18.02
C PRO A 415 -14.48 23.09 -16.74
N ASP A 416 -13.92 22.80 -15.56
CA ASP A 416 -14.67 22.86 -14.30
C ASP A 416 -15.30 24.22 -14.01
N ALA A 417 -14.59 25.31 -14.29
CA ALA A 417 -15.13 26.66 -14.14
C ALA A 417 -16.36 26.90 -15.04
N LEU A 418 -16.32 26.42 -16.29
CA LEU A 418 -17.43 26.55 -17.24
C LEU A 418 -18.59 25.64 -16.85
N ASN A 419 -18.31 24.44 -16.42
CA ASN A 419 -19.27 23.47 -15.92
C ASN A 419 -20.05 24.00 -14.70
N THR A 420 -19.34 24.61 -13.74
CA THR A 420 -19.96 25.22 -12.55
C THR A 420 -20.85 26.41 -12.91
N ARG A 421 -20.38 27.28 -13.80
CA ARG A 421 -21.20 28.41 -14.32
C ARG A 421 -22.47 27.92 -15.02
N LEU A 422 -22.34 26.90 -15.87
CA LEU A 422 -23.49 26.31 -16.57
C LEU A 422 -24.47 25.67 -15.59
N LYS A 423 -24.01 24.92 -14.59
CA LYS A 423 -24.88 24.34 -13.57
C LYS A 423 -25.69 25.39 -12.81
N ARG A 424 -25.06 26.49 -12.39
CA ARG A 424 -25.73 27.61 -11.69
C ARG A 424 -26.76 28.26 -12.58
N PHE A 425 -26.44 28.56 -13.83
CA PHE A 425 -27.37 29.17 -14.77
C PHE A 425 -28.55 28.25 -15.09
N LEU A 426 -28.32 26.96 -15.35
CA LEU A 426 -29.38 25.99 -15.59
C LEU A 426 -30.29 25.76 -14.36
N ALA A 427 -29.82 26.07 -13.16
CA ALA A 427 -30.64 25.99 -11.94
C ALA A 427 -31.79 27.03 -11.94
N THR A 428 -31.66 28.14 -12.65
CA THR A 428 -32.69 29.16 -12.80
C THR A 428 -33.79 28.78 -13.80
N ASN A 429 -33.69 27.62 -14.43
CA ASN A 429 -34.65 27.11 -15.43
C ASN A 429 -34.86 28.05 -16.62
N PRO A 430 -33.82 28.55 -17.29
CA PRO A 430 -33.88 29.58 -18.31
C PRO A 430 -34.56 29.11 -19.59
N ALA A 431 -35.21 30.05 -20.31
CA ALA A 431 -35.68 29.81 -21.66
C ALA A 431 -34.51 29.68 -22.65
N LEU A 432 -34.77 29.12 -23.85
CA LEU A 432 -33.72 28.94 -24.88
C LEU A 432 -33.02 30.25 -25.28
N ALA A 433 -33.81 31.32 -25.45
CA ALA A 433 -33.27 32.64 -25.79
C ALA A 433 -32.35 33.19 -24.71
N GLU A 434 -32.71 33.03 -23.43
CA GLU A 434 -31.88 33.42 -22.29
C GLU A 434 -30.61 32.60 -22.21
N PHE A 435 -30.69 31.31 -22.48
CA PHE A 435 -29.52 30.43 -22.53
C PHE A 435 -28.56 30.86 -23.65
N ILE A 436 -29.05 31.16 -24.84
CA ILE A 436 -28.22 31.60 -25.97
C ILE A 436 -27.55 32.92 -25.64
N THR A 437 -28.29 33.89 -25.10
CA THR A 437 -27.75 35.20 -24.70
C THR A 437 -26.68 35.04 -23.63
N TRP A 438 -26.98 34.31 -22.55
CA TRP A 438 -26.03 34.07 -21.48
C TRP A 438 -24.75 33.40 -22.01
N ARG A 439 -24.89 32.38 -22.89
CA ARG A 439 -23.71 31.68 -23.49
C ARG A 439 -22.86 32.65 -24.30
N ASN A 440 -23.44 33.49 -25.13
CA ASN A 440 -22.74 34.39 -26.00
C ASN A 440 -22.03 35.52 -25.22
N GLU A 441 -22.62 36.00 -24.13
CA GLU A 441 -22.06 37.08 -23.33
C GLU A 441 -21.05 36.61 -22.30
N LYS A 442 -21.34 35.54 -21.55
CA LYS A 442 -20.56 35.09 -20.39
C LYS A 442 -19.54 34.01 -20.71
N CYS A 443 -19.60 33.41 -21.90
CA CYS A 443 -18.76 32.32 -22.34
C CYS A 443 -18.02 32.65 -23.66
N LYS A 444 -17.60 33.88 -23.85
CA LYS A 444 -16.84 34.29 -25.04
C LYS A 444 -15.55 33.46 -25.18
N GLY A 445 -15.24 33.03 -26.42
CA GLY A 445 -14.03 32.29 -26.73
C GLY A 445 -14.07 30.77 -26.36
N ILE A 446 -15.24 30.20 -26.02
CA ILE A 446 -15.35 28.78 -25.82
C ILE A 446 -15.20 27.98 -27.11
N SER A 447 -14.68 26.75 -27.00
CA SER A 447 -14.54 25.86 -28.16
C SER A 447 -15.91 25.43 -28.70
N ILE A 448 -15.97 25.05 -30.00
CA ILE A 448 -17.19 24.50 -30.61
C ILE A 448 -17.64 23.22 -29.86
N ALA A 449 -16.67 22.42 -29.40
CA ALA A 449 -16.95 21.21 -28.63
C ALA A 449 -17.63 21.52 -27.29
N ASP A 450 -17.12 22.52 -26.53
CA ASP A 450 -17.73 22.98 -25.29
C ASP A 450 -19.15 23.53 -25.53
N SER A 451 -19.34 24.32 -26.57
CA SER A 451 -20.65 24.87 -26.93
C SER A 451 -21.68 23.78 -27.22
N LYS A 452 -21.30 22.71 -27.94
CA LYS A 452 -22.18 21.54 -28.20
C LYS A 452 -22.58 20.83 -26.92
N VAL A 453 -21.63 20.61 -25.99
CA VAL A 453 -21.90 19.97 -24.71
C VAL A 453 -22.85 20.81 -23.84
N MET A 454 -22.67 22.13 -23.83
CA MET A 454 -23.55 23.05 -23.10
C MET A 454 -24.99 23.01 -23.63
N MET A 455 -25.14 23.02 -24.96
CA MET A 455 -26.47 22.91 -25.60
C MET A 455 -27.14 21.59 -25.26
N THR A 456 -26.45 20.46 -25.39
CA THR A 456 -26.99 19.13 -25.04
C THR A 456 -27.47 19.06 -23.58
N ARG A 457 -26.76 19.71 -22.66
CA ARG A 457 -27.14 19.74 -21.22
C ARG A 457 -28.35 20.61 -20.99
N PHE A 458 -28.45 21.73 -21.67
CA PHE A 458 -29.66 22.58 -21.65
C PHE A 458 -30.88 21.78 -22.13
N GLU A 459 -30.81 21.17 -23.32
CA GLU A 459 -31.92 20.36 -23.89
C GLU A 459 -32.35 19.21 -22.98
N LYS A 460 -31.42 18.49 -22.38
CA LYS A 460 -31.72 17.42 -21.40
C LYS A 460 -32.44 17.92 -20.17
N ARG A 461 -32.17 19.16 -19.74
CA ARG A 461 -32.86 19.75 -18.58
C ARG A 461 -34.27 20.17 -18.96
N GLN A 462 -34.47 20.77 -20.13
CA GLN A 462 -35.80 21.13 -20.62
C GLN A 462 -36.73 19.92 -20.72
N LYS A 463 -36.23 18.79 -21.25
CA LYS A 463 -36.97 17.53 -21.31
C LYS A 463 -37.37 16.98 -19.92
N LYS A 464 -36.55 17.21 -18.89
CA LYS A 464 -36.88 16.79 -17.52
C LYS A 464 -37.84 17.73 -16.81
N GLY A 465 -37.88 19.00 -17.16
CA GLY A 465 -38.75 19.99 -16.59
C GLY A 465 -40.19 20.01 -17.19
N GLY A 466 -40.33 19.46 -18.40
CA GLY A 466 -41.66 19.40 -19.10
C GLY A 466 -42.47 18.13 -18.79
N ALA A 467 -42.00 17.27 -17.88
CA ALA A 467 -42.68 16.02 -17.47
C ALA A 467 -43.25 16.12 -16.03
N LYS A 468 -43.75 17.33 -15.65
CA LYS A 468 -44.50 17.53 -14.42
C LYS A 468 -45.88 18.08 -14.78
#